data_703846678f48304a4a8b2b3810fd17fc
#
_entry.id   703846678f48304a4a8b2b3810fd17fc
#
_cell.length_a   1.000
_cell.length_b   1.000
_cell.length_c   1.000
_cell.angle_alpha   90.00
_cell.angle_beta   90.00
_cell.angle_gamma   90.00
#
_symmetry.space_group_name_H-M   'P 1'
#
loop_
_entity.id
_entity.type
_entity.pdbx_description
1 polymer ?
#
loop_
_entity_poly.entity_id
_entity_poly.type
_entity_poly.pdbx_seq_one_letter_code
_entity_poly.pdbx_strand_id
1 'polypeptide(L)'
;SLVGSEMCIRDRSLHGDLEQRDRDQTLVRFANGSARVLVATDVAARGLDIKSLELVVNFELAWDPEVHVHRIGRTARAGNSGLAISFCAPEEAQRANIISDMLQIKLNWQTPPANSSIVPLEAEMATLCIDGGKKAKMRPGDVLGALTGDIGLDGADIGKIAVHPAHVYVAVRQAVAHKAWKQLQGGKIKGKTCRVRLLK
;
A
#
# COMPACT_ATOMS: atom_id res chain seq x y z
N SER A 1 8.18 13.93 -15.37
CA SER A 1 7.75 12.67 -15.95
C SER A 1 8.46 11.53 -15.23
N LEU A 2 7.79 10.92 -14.22
CA LEU A 2 8.29 9.74 -13.47
C LEU A 2 8.02 8.42 -14.23
N VAL A 3 8.04 8.45 -15.55
CA VAL A 3 7.89 7.28 -16.40
C VAL A 3 9.27 6.91 -16.94
N GLY A 4 9.98 6.05 -16.23
CA GLY A 4 11.29 5.60 -16.71
C GLY A 4 12.16 4.83 -15.72
N SER A 5 11.74 4.55 -14.52
CA SER A 5 12.44 3.59 -13.68
C SER A 5 11.65 2.29 -13.65
N GLU A 6 12.35 1.18 -13.78
CA GLU A 6 11.80 -0.16 -13.58
C GLU A 6 10.90 -0.15 -12.35
N MET A 7 9.60 -0.33 -12.60
CA MET A 7 8.59 -0.32 -11.56
C MET A 7 8.84 -1.54 -10.68
N CYS A 8 9.68 -1.34 -9.66
CA CYS A 8 9.94 -2.37 -8.68
C CYS A 8 8.59 -2.89 -8.17
N ILE A 9 8.48 -4.20 -8.00
CA ILE A 9 7.31 -4.92 -7.45
C ILE A 9 6.77 -4.28 -6.14
N ARG A 10 7.49 -3.32 -5.60
CA ARG A 10 7.36 -2.70 -4.28
C ARG A 10 6.58 -1.40 -4.25
N ASP A 11 6.52 -0.72 -5.39
CA ASP A 11 5.92 0.60 -5.52
C ASP A 11 4.60 0.51 -6.26
N ARG A 12 3.64 1.30 -5.86
CA ARG A 12 2.34 1.40 -6.53
C ARG A 12 1.99 2.86 -6.76
N SER A 13 1.59 3.16 -8.00
CA SER A 13 1.06 4.46 -8.34
C SER A 13 -0.46 4.47 -8.19
N LEU A 14 -0.97 5.59 -7.67
CA LEU A 14 -2.39 5.85 -7.53
C LEU A 14 -2.69 7.23 -8.13
N HIS A 15 -3.36 7.25 -9.27
CA HIS A 15 -3.72 8.46 -10.00
C HIS A 15 -5.15 8.37 -10.55
N GLY A 16 -5.66 9.47 -11.12
CA GLY A 16 -7.05 9.57 -11.55
C GLY A 16 -7.44 8.64 -12.70
N ASP A 17 -6.49 8.29 -13.57
CA ASP A 17 -6.73 7.47 -14.77
C ASP A 17 -6.78 5.96 -14.51
N LEU A 18 -6.55 5.54 -13.26
CA LEU A 18 -6.65 4.12 -12.89
C LEU A 18 -8.09 3.66 -12.90
N GLU A 19 -8.34 2.51 -13.53
CA GLU A 19 -9.61 1.81 -13.38
C GLU A 19 -9.88 1.48 -11.91
N GLN A 20 -11.15 1.46 -11.51
CA GLN A 20 -11.54 1.20 -10.11
C GLN A 20 -10.96 -0.11 -9.56
N ARG A 21 -10.89 -1.12 -10.42
CA ARG A 21 -10.29 -2.42 -10.04
C ARG A 21 -8.81 -2.31 -9.68
N ASP A 22 -8.03 -1.57 -10.48
CA ASP A 22 -6.59 -1.44 -10.27
C ASP A 22 -6.31 -0.53 -9.08
N ARG A 23 -7.16 0.48 -8.89
CA ARG A 23 -7.17 1.31 -7.68
C ARG A 23 -7.40 0.46 -6.43
N ASP A 24 -8.42 -0.41 -6.43
CA ASP A 24 -8.73 -1.30 -5.31
C ASP A 24 -7.57 -2.27 -5.03
N GLN A 25 -6.96 -2.85 -6.07
CA GLN A 25 -5.80 -3.74 -5.92
C GLN A 25 -4.59 -3.01 -5.32
N THR A 26 -4.30 -1.81 -5.80
CA THR A 26 -3.21 -0.97 -5.29
C THR A 26 -3.39 -0.69 -3.80
N LEU A 27 -4.57 -0.27 -3.40
CA LEU A 27 -4.88 0.05 -2.00
C LEU A 27 -4.84 -1.19 -1.10
N VAL A 28 -5.39 -2.31 -1.56
CA VAL A 28 -5.35 -3.58 -0.81
C VAL A 28 -3.91 -4.03 -0.59
N ARG A 29 -3.07 -3.95 -1.61
CA ARG A 29 -1.66 -4.35 -1.53
C ARG A 29 -0.84 -3.46 -0.62
N PHE A 30 -1.10 -2.17 -0.62
CA PHE A 30 -0.48 -1.25 0.31
C PHE A 30 -0.96 -1.52 1.75
N ALA A 31 -2.27 -1.67 1.95
CA ALA A 31 -2.86 -1.90 3.27
C ALA A 31 -2.51 -3.25 3.91
N ASN A 32 -2.03 -4.22 3.13
CA ASN A 32 -1.66 -5.56 3.61
C ASN A 32 -0.15 -5.82 3.60
N GLY A 33 0.67 -4.80 3.28
CA GLY A 33 2.12 -4.87 3.33
C GLY A 33 2.78 -5.58 2.14
N SER A 34 2.04 -5.91 1.07
CA SER A 34 2.62 -6.46 -0.16
C SER A 34 3.09 -5.39 -1.16
N ALA A 35 2.82 -4.12 -0.89
CA ALA A 35 3.48 -2.96 -1.47
C ALA A 35 3.99 -2.08 -0.32
N ARG A 36 5.24 -1.66 -0.37
CA ARG A 36 5.89 -0.88 0.69
C ARG A 36 5.76 0.63 0.48
N VAL A 37 5.65 1.06 -0.77
CA VAL A 37 5.54 2.46 -1.14
C VAL A 37 4.28 2.66 -1.98
N LEU A 38 3.55 3.72 -1.67
CA LEU A 38 2.42 4.20 -2.45
C LEU A 38 2.73 5.60 -2.95
N VAL A 39 2.86 5.76 -4.26
CA VAL A 39 2.97 7.06 -4.92
C VAL A 39 1.58 7.51 -5.33
N ALA A 40 1.10 8.63 -4.81
CA ALA A 40 -0.25 9.08 -5.06
C ALA A 40 -0.31 10.58 -5.37
N THR A 41 -1.21 10.98 -6.26
CA THR A 41 -1.59 12.38 -6.43
C THR A 41 -2.57 12.80 -5.34
N ASP A 42 -2.68 14.09 -5.05
CA ASP A 42 -3.61 14.61 -4.03
C ASP A 42 -5.07 14.18 -4.30
N VAL A 43 -5.48 14.25 -5.56
CA VAL A 43 -6.84 13.86 -5.97
C VAL A 43 -7.10 12.38 -5.68
N ALA A 44 -6.15 11.53 -6.02
CA ALA A 44 -6.27 10.10 -5.81
C ALA A 44 -6.13 9.69 -4.33
N ALA A 45 -5.41 10.48 -3.55
CA ALA A 45 -5.23 10.27 -2.12
C ALA A 45 -6.42 10.73 -1.27
N ARG A 46 -7.30 11.59 -1.81
CA ARG A 46 -8.51 12.03 -1.10
C ARG A 46 -9.45 10.87 -0.80
N GLY A 47 -9.98 10.85 0.41
CA GLY A 47 -10.93 9.81 0.85
C GLY A 47 -10.31 8.44 1.09
N LEU A 48 -8.99 8.28 1.00
CA LEU A 48 -8.34 7.03 1.36
C LEU A 48 -8.38 6.83 2.88
N ASP A 49 -8.98 5.74 3.31
CA ASP A 49 -8.88 5.26 4.69
C ASP A 49 -7.57 4.48 4.88
N ILE A 50 -6.44 5.18 4.71
CA ILE A 50 -5.13 4.63 5.04
C ILE A 50 -4.84 4.99 6.48
N LYS A 51 -4.77 3.96 7.31
CA LYS A 51 -4.45 4.11 8.72
C LYS A 51 -2.96 4.45 8.88
N SER A 52 -2.68 5.32 9.82
CA SER A 52 -1.38 5.75 10.33
C SER A 52 -0.15 5.26 9.55
N LEU A 53 0.35 6.09 8.64
CA LEU A 53 1.59 5.81 7.92
C LEU A 53 2.78 6.14 8.84
N GLU A 54 3.84 5.35 8.74
CA GLU A 54 5.10 5.61 9.43
C GLU A 54 5.83 6.81 8.81
N LEU A 55 5.74 6.94 7.48
CA LEU A 55 6.41 7.99 6.71
C LEU A 55 5.50 8.54 5.62
N VAL A 56 5.46 9.86 5.52
CA VAL A 56 4.91 10.60 4.38
C VAL A 56 6.02 11.42 3.74
N VAL A 57 6.18 11.29 2.43
CA VAL A 57 7.13 12.08 1.65
C VAL A 57 6.37 12.96 0.67
N ASN A 58 6.49 14.27 0.81
CA ASN A 58 6.04 15.23 -0.17
C ASN A 58 7.16 15.45 -1.18
N PHE A 59 7.01 14.92 -2.38
CA PHE A 59 7.99 15.10 -3.46
C PHE A 59 8.03 16.55 -3.96
N GLU A 60 6.87 17.20 -3.96
CA GLU A 60 6.70 18.63 -4.25
C GLU A 60 5.94 19.29 -3.10
N LEU A 61 6.31 20.51 -2.74
CA LEU A 61 5.54 21.28 -1.75
C LEU A 61 4.13 21.57 -2.28
N ALA A 62 3.15 21.40 -1.43
CA ALA A 62 1.79 21.82 -1.76
C ALA A 62 1.72 23.34 -1.97
N TRP A 63 0.92 23.76 -2.95
CA TRP A 63 0.64 25.18 -3.18
C TRP A 63 -0.22 25.76 -2.06
N ASP A 64 -1.18 24.96 -1.58
CA ASP A 64 -2.09 25.29 -0.51
C ASP A 64 -1.63 24.64 0.80
N PRO A 65 -1.41 25.42 1.87
CA PRO A 65 -1.07 24.88 3.19
C PRO A 65 -2.07 23.88 3.73
N GLU A 66 -3.37 24.01 3.46
CA GLU A 66 -4.38 23.02 3.88
C GLU A 66 -4.14 21.66 3.22
N VAL A 67 -3.75 21.65 1.94
CA VAL A 67 -3.38 20.42 1.23
C VAL A 67 -2.15 19.80 1.88
N HIS A 68 -1.16 20.61 2.28
CA HIS A 68 0.00 20.13 3.03
C HIS A 68 -0.42 19.44 4.33
N VAL A 69 -1.29 20.05 5.11
CA VAL A 69 -1.84 19.48 6.36
C VAL A 69 -2.54 18.14 6.07
N HIS A 70 -3.35 18.06 5.01
CA HIS A 70 -4.03 16.83 4.63
C HIS A 70 -3.06 15.72 4.22
N ARG A 71 -1.93 16.05 3.59
CA ARG A 71 -0.89 15.08 3.24
C ARG A 71 -0.19 14.55 4.48
N ILE A 72 0.37 15.42 5.31
CA ILE A 72 1.07 15.01 6.54
C ILE A 72 0.14 14.37 7.56
N GLY A 73 -1.13 14.76 7.59
CA GLY A 73 -2.16 14.15 8.41
C GLY A 73 -2.48 12.68 8.07
N ARG A 74 -1.72 12.01 7.20
CA ARG A 74 -1.77 10.56 6.98
C ARG A 74 -0.83 9.81 7.92
N THR A 75 0.09 10.49 8.59
CA THR A 75 0.98 9.93 9.61
C THR A 75 0.61 10.45 11.01
N ALA A 76 1.23 9.92 12.04
CA ALA A 76 1.08 10.34 13.45
C ALA A 76 -0.38 10.36 13.95
N ARG A 77 -1.21 9.39 13.56
CA ARG A 77 -2.61 9.31 13.99
C ARG A 77 -2.81 8.41 15.20
N ALA A 78 -3.86 8.70 15.98
CA ALA A 78 -4.30 7.89 17.12
C ALA A 78 -3.21 7.61 18.17
N GLY A 79 -2.37 8.62 18.44
CA GLY A 79 -1.31 8.51 19.46
C GLY A 79 -0.02 7.84 18.99
N ASN A 80 0.05 7.45 17.71
CA ASN A 80 1.29 6.93 17.11
C ASN A 80 2.20 8.07 16.68
N SER A 81 3.51 7.85 16.75
CA SER A 81 4.51 8.73 16.15
C SER A 81 4.59 8.49 14.64
N GLY A 82 4.99 9.50 13.89
CA GLY A 82 5.19 9.37 12.44
C GLY A 82 6.08 10.50 11.92
N LEU A 83 6.67 10.28 10.77
CA LEU A 83 7.58 11.22 10.12
C LEU A 83 6.98 11.76 8.83
N ALA A 84 7.05 13.08 8.65
CA ALA A 84 6.74 13.73 7.39
C ALA A 84 7.98 14.46 6.87
N ILE A 85 8.36 14.20 5.64
CA ILE A 85 9.49 14.82 4.95
C ILE A 85 8.96 15.52 3.71
N SER A 86 9.46 16.73 3.44
CA SER A 86 9.14 17.45 2.21
C SER A 86 10.43 17.81 1.50
N PHE A 87 10.52 17.51 0.21
CA PHE A 87 11.55 18.10 -0.61
C PHE A 87 11.17 19.54 -0.95
N CYS A 88 12.16 20.41 -0.89
CA CYS A 88 11.98 21.83 -1.15
C CYS A 88 13.13 22.32 -2.03
N ALA A 89 12.82 22.76 -3.22
CA ALA A 89 13.78 23.44 -4.06
C ALA A 89 14.07 24.85 -3.52
N PRO A 90 15.25 25.44 -3.80
CA PRO A 90 15.58 26.79 -3.32
C PRO A 90 14.50 27.83 -3.67
N GLU A 91 13.87 27.72 -4.83
CA GLU A 91 12.82 28.61 -5.32
C GLU A 91 11.50 28.47 -4.52
N GLU A 92 11.34 27.35 -3.84
CA GLU A 92 10.15 27.06 -3.01
C GLU A 92 10.31 27.47 -1.55
N ALA A 93 11.46 27.99 -1.13
CA ALA A 93 11.76 28.32 0.25
C ALA A 93 10.73 29.30 0.87
N GLN A 94 10.23 30.28 0.08
CA GLN A 94 9.18 31.19 0.53
C GLN A 94 7.89 30.44 0.86
N ARG A 95 7.50 29.46 0.03
CA ARG A 95 6.32 28.62 0.26
C ARG A 95 6.49 27.76 1.50
N ALA A 96 7.67 27.20 1.71
CA ALA A 96 7.98 26.44 2.93
C ALA A 96 7.81 27.31 4.18
N ASN A 97 8.25 28.57 4.17
CA ASN A 97 8.08 29.50 5.27
C ASN A 97 6.58 29.81 5.52
N ILE A 98 5.78 30.03 4.47
CA ILE A 98 4.34 30.26 4.61
C ILE A 98 3.67 29.07 5.30
N ILE A 99 4.02 27.83 4.90
CA ILE A 99 3.50 26.61 5.55
C ILE A 99 3.94 26.54 7.00
N SER A 100 5.19 26.84 7.29
CA SER A 100 5.76 26.88 8.65
C SER A 100 5.02 27.88 9.55
N ASP A 101 4.82 29.11 9.07
CA ASP A 101 4.15 30.16 9.81
C ASP A 101 2.68 29.81 10.09
N MET A 102 1.98 29.29 9.07
CA MET A 102 0.58 28.89 9.23
C MET A 102 0.41 27.75 10.24
N LEU A 103 1.32 26.79 10.23
CA LEU A 103 1.28 25.64 11.16
C LEU A 103 1.93 25.93 12.50
N GLN A 104 2.56 27.10 12.66
CA GLN A 104 3.34 27.47 13.85
C GLN A 104 4.39 26.42 14.23
N ILE A 105 5.04 25.82 13.23
CA ILE A 105 6.09 24.83 13.39
C ILE A 105 7.43 25.41 12.96
N LYS A 106 8.50 24.97 13.58
CA LYS A 106 9.85 25.31 13.16
C LYS A 106 10.32 24.34 12.09
N LEU A 107 10.74 24.84 10.93
CA LEU A 107 11.33 24.00 9.88
C LEU A 107 12.68 23.43 10.35
N ASN A 108 12.82 22.14 10.16
CA ASN A 108 14.09 21.44 10.38
C ASN A 108 14.72 21.15 9.02
N TRP A 109 15.55 22.07 8.56
CA TRP A 109 16.25 21.95 7.30
C TRP A 109 17.35 20.92 7.38
N GLN A 110 17.37 19.97 6.44
CA GLN A 110 18.37 18.94 6.34
C GLN A 110 18.88 18.84 4.91
N THR A 111 20.16 18.55 4.75
CA THR A 111 20.70 18.16 3.46
C THR A 111 20.34 16.71 3.16
N PRO A 112 20.07 16.35 1.88
CA PRO A 112 19.90 14.97 1.50
C PRO A 112 21.07 14.13 1.98
N PRO A 113 20.85 12.91 2.47
CA PRO A 113 21.94 12.01 2.85
C PRO A 113 22.85 11.75 1.64
N ALA A 114 24.16 11.72 1.87
CA ALA A 114 25.10 11.28 0.85
C ALA A 114 24.71 9.87 0.38
N ASN A 115 24.98 9.56 -0.90
CA ASN A 115 24.72 8.25 -1.47
C ASN A 115 25.33 7.15 -0.60
N SER A 116 24.54 6.57 0.27
CA SER A 116 24.87 5.36 1.00
C SER A 116 24.30 4.16 0.22
N SER A 117 24.82 2.97 0.49
CA SER A 117 24.32 1.74 -0.11
C SER A 117 22.79 1.65 0.08
N ILE A 118 22.05 1.75 -1.02
CA ILE A 118 20.60 1.63 -1.00
C ILE A 118 20.25 0.16 -0.77
N VAL A 119 19.73 -0.15 0.40
CA VAL A 119 19.10 -1.45 0.65
C VAL A 119 17.66 -1.37 0.11
N PRO A 120 17.31 -2.22 -0.85
CA PRO A 120 15.96 -2.22 -1.38
C PRO A 120 14.94 -2.55 -0.29
N LEU A 121 13.85 -1.79 -0.24
CA LEU A 121 12.71 -2.08 0.63
C LEU A 121 12.01 -3.35 0.13
N GLU A 122 12.16 -4.47 0.80
CA GLU A 122 11.47 -5.70 0.44
C GLU A 122 10.10 -5.82 1.11
N ALA A 123 9.09 -6.20 0.31
CA ALA A 123 7.78 -6.52 0.86
C ALA A 123 7.85 -7.90 1.52
N GLU A 124 7.45 -8.01 2.78
CA GLU A 124 7.39 -9.29 3.49
C GLU A 124 6.23 -10.16 3.03
N MET A 125 5.19 -9.51 2.48
CA MET A 125 3.96 -10.14 2.07
C MET A 125 3.80 -10.11 0.55
N ALA A 126 3.06 -11.08 0.02
CA ALA A 126 2.55 -11.12 -1.33
C ALA A 126 1.02 -11.19 -1.30
N THR A 127 0.35 -10.72 -2.34
CA THR A 127 -1.11 -10.78 -2.43
C THR A 127 -1.57 -11.81 -3.44
N LEU A 128 -2.41 -12.73 -3.01
CA LEU A 128 -3.19 -13.60 -3.89
C LEU A 128 -4.56 -12.97 -4.12
N CYS A 129 -4.98 -12.92 -5.39
CA CYS A 129 -6.31 -12.50 -5.82
C CYS A 129 -7.10 -13.73 -6.25
N ILE A 130 -8.19 -14.00 -5.57
CA ILE A 130 -9.06 -15.17 -5.78
C ILE A 130 -10.38 -14.67 -6.37
N ASP A 131 -10.80 -15.21 -7.50
CA ASP A 131 -12.09 -14.86 -8.10
C ASP A 131 -13.25 -15.44 -7.29
N GLY A 132 -14.33 -14.64 -7.11
CA GLY A 132 -15.55 -15.06 -6.42
C GLY A 132 -16.11 -14.01 -5.45
N GLY A 133 -15.41 -13.64 -4.43
CA GLY A 133 -15.79 -12.60 -3.49
C GLY A 133 -17.16 -12.75 -2.84
N LYS A 134 -17.80 -11.62 -2.48
CA LYS A 134 -19.14 -11.58 -1.87
C LYS A 134 -20.22 -12.19 -2.77
N LYS A 135 -20.11 -12.02 -4.10
CA LYS A 135 -21.07 -12.58 -5.07
C LYS A 135 -21.08 -14.12 -5.03
N ALA A 136 -19.95 -14.75 -4.75
CA ALA A 136 -19.84 -16.19 -4.55
C ALA A 136 -20.06 -16.62 -3.09
N LYS A 137 -20.51 -15.71 -2.22
CA LYS A 137 -20.72 -15.93 -0.77
C LYS A 137 -19.45 -16.43 -0.07
N MET A 138 -18.27 -16.00 -0.54
CA MET A 138 -17.00 -16.28 0.12
C MET A 138 -16.84 -15.45 1.39
N ARG A 139 -16.32 -16.06 2.42
CA ARG A 139 -15.97 -15.42 3.70
C ARG A 139 -14.47 -15.55 3.96
N PRO A 140 -13.88 -14.69 4.79
CA PRO A 140 -12.46 -14.82 5.15
C PRO A 140 -12.09 -16.21 5.68
N GLY A 141 -12.97 -16.81 6.50
CA GLY A 141 -12.77 -18.15 7.06
C GLY A 141 -12.71 -19.28 6.01
N ASP A 142 -13.44 -19.15 4.89
CA ASP A 142 -13.39 -20.15 3.80
C ASP A 142 -12.00 -20.17 3.15
N VAL A 143 -11.39 -18.98 2.96
CA VAL A 143 -10.05 -18.84 2.38
C VAL A 143 -8.99 -19.25 3.41
N LEU A 144 -9.12 -18.82 4.65
CA LEU A 144 -8.22 -19.22 5.73
C LEU A 144 -8.20 -20.74 5.90
N GLY A 145 -9.38 -21.38 5.93
CA GLY A 145 -9.50 -22.83 6.05
C GLY A 145 -8.84 -23.59 4.89
N ALA A 146 -9.00 -23.11 3.65
CA ALA A 146 -8.32 -23.71 2.50
C ALA A 146 -6.79 -23.58 2.60
N LEU A 147 -6.29 -22.45 3.08
CA LEU A 147 -4.84 -22.21 3.22
C LEU A 147 -4.22 -23.00 4.37
N THR A 148 -4.88 -23.08 5.52
CA THR A 148 -4.34 -23.75 6.72
C THR A 148 -4.65 -25.24 6.75
N GLY A 149 -5.85 -25.63 6.33
CA GLY A 149 -6.29 -27.03 6.33
C GLY A 149 -5.77 -27.80 5.13
N ASP A 150 -6.29 -27.50 3.94
CA ASP A 150 -6.00 -28.29 2.73
C ASP A 150 -4.54 -28.12 2.26
N ILE A 151 -3.98 -26.91 2.41
CA ILE A 151 -2.63 -26.56 1.94
C ILE A 151 -1.59 -26.73 3.08
N GLY A 152 -2.02 -26.67 4.33
CA GLY A 152 -1.16 -26.85 5.50
C GLY A 152 -0.16 -25.70 5.69
N LEU A 153 -0.58 -24.47 5.43
CA LEU A 153 0.20 -23.29 5.78
C LEU A 153 0.01 -22.96 7.26
N ASP A 154 1.04 -22.43 7.88
CA ASP A 154 0.91 -21.84 9.22
C ASP A 154 -0.01 -20.60 9.15
N GLY A 155 -0.90 -20.45 10.13
CA GLY A 155 -1.73 -19.25 10.24
C GLY A 155 -0.90 -17.97 10.38
N ALA A 156 0.30 -18.05 10.94
CA ALA A 156 1.26 -16.93 11.03
C ALA A 156 1.78 -16.45 9.67
N ASP A 157 1.71 -17.29 8.65
CA ASP A 157 2.09 -16.94 7.27
C ASP A 157 0.96 -16.22 6.51
N ILE A 158 -0.24 -16.15 7.09
CA ILE A 158 -1.43 -15.58 6.46
C ILE A 158 -1.74 -14.24 7.13
N GLY A 159 -1.69 -13.19 6.33
CA GLY A 159 -2.04 -11.84 6.75
C GLY A 159 -3.50 -11.49 6.48
N LYS A 160 -3.73 -10.22 6.18
CA LYS A 160 -5.07 -9.66 5.99
C LYS A 160 -5.82 -10.33 4.83
N ILE A 161 -7.06 -10.74 5.07
CA ILE A 161 -8.01 -11.23 4.07
C ILE A 161 -9.08 -10.17 3.83
N ALA A 162 -9.18 -9.65 2.62
CA ALA A 162 -10.15 -8.63 2.22
C ALA A 162 -11.13 -9.19 1.18
N VAL A 163 -12.41 -9.23 1.53
CA VAL A 163 -13.47 -9.75 0.64
C VAL A 163 -14.17 -8.60 -0.06
N HIS A 164 -13.98 -8.52 -1.37
CA HIS A 164 -14.60 -7.58 -2.28
C HIS A 164 -15.82 -8.19 -3.00
N PRO A 165 -16.61 -7.42 -3.77
CA PRO A 165 -17.78 -7.96 -4.46
C PRO A 165 -17.49 -9.16 -5.36
N ALA A 166 -16.41 -9.10 -6.16
CA ALA A 166 -16.07 -10.13 -7.16
C ALA A 166 -14.78 -10.89 -6.87
N HIS A 167 -13.98 -10.45 -5.89
CA HIS A 167 -12.66 -11.02 -5.59
C HIS A 167 -12.43 -11.11 -4.09
N VAL A 168 -11.55 -12.01 -3.68
CA VAL A 168 -10.93 -12.01 -2.36
C VAL A 168 -9.43 -11.79 -2.52
N TYR A 169 -8.89 -10.87 -1.76
CA TYR A 169 -7.46 -10.63 -1.66
C TYR A 169 -6.96 -11.17 -0.33
N VAL A 170 -5.94 -12.01 -0.37
CA VAL A 170 -5.29 -12.52 0.83
C VAL A 170 -3.80 -12.24 0.78
N ALA A 171 -3.27 -11.67 1.84
CA ALA A 171 -1.84 -11.51 2.03
C ALA A 171 -1.26 -12.82 2.57
N VAL A 172 -0.14 -13.23 2.02
CA VAL A 172 0.65 -14.37 2.50
C VAL A 172 2.12 -13.97 2.53
N ARG A 173 2.91 -14.55 3.42
CA ARG A 173 4.36 -14.29 3.43
C ARG A 173 4.99 -14.64 2.09
N GLN A 174 5.96 -13.84 1.64
CA GLN A 174 6.66 -14.06 0.35
C GLN A 174 7.21 -15.48 0.24
N ALA A 175 7.79 -16.01 1.31
CA ALA A 175 8.39 -17.34 1.34
C ALA A 175 7.43 -18.46 0.95
N VAL A 176 6.13 -18.32 1.26
CA VAL A 176 5.11 -19.34 0.98
C VAL A 176 4.17 -18.98 -0.17
N ALA A 177 4.31 -17.77 -0.75
CA ALA A 177 3.37 -17.22 -1.71
C ALA A 177 3.20 -18.09 -2.97
N HIS A 178 4.30 -18.59 -3.53
CA HIS A 178 4.26 -19.42 -4.72
C HIS A 178 3.64 -20.81 -4.45
N LYS A 179 3.95 -21.39 -3.29
CA LYS A 179 3.32 -22.65 -2.82
C LYS A 179 1.82 -22.47 -2.66
N ALA A 180 1.39 -21.42 -1.95
CA ALA A 180 -0.01 -21.10 -1.73
C ALA A 180 -0.77 -20.89 -3.05
N TRP A 181 -0.19 -20.10 -3.97
CA TRP A 181 -0.78 -19.85 -5.28
C TRP A 181 -0.97 -21.12 -6.09
N LYS A 182 0.08 -21.94 -6.23
CA LYS A 182 0.04 -23.19 -7.01
C LYS A 182 -1.00 -24.17 -6.46
N GLN A 183 -1.06 -24.32 -5.16
CA GLN A 183 -1.97 -25.25 -4.50
C GLN A 183 -3.42 -24.77 -4.54
N LEU A 184 -3.67 -23.47 -4.35
CA LEU A 184 -5.02 -22.92 -4.50
C LEU A 184 -5.56 -23.01 -5.93
N GLN A 185 -4.70 -22.91 -6.95
CA GLN A 185 -5.13 -23.09 -8.35
C GLN A 185 -5.62 -24.52 -8.65
N GLY A 186 -5.02 -25.53 -8.03
CA GLY A 186 -5.42 -26.93 -8.17
C GLY A 186 -6.47 -27.38 -7.16
N GLY A 187 -6.73 -26.57 -6.14
CA GLY A 187 -7.58 -26.91 -5.02
C GLY A 187 -9.01 -26.36 -5.14
N LYS A 188 -9.76 -26.53 -4.05
CA LYS A 188 -11.11 -26.01 -3.92
C LYS A 188 -11.21 -25.08 -2.72
N ILE A 189 -11.94 -23.98 -2.86
CA ILE A 189 -12.33 -23.13 -1.76
C ILE A 189 -13.84 -23.28 -1.60
N LYS A 190 -14.30 -23.74 -0.44
CA LYS A 190 -15.72 -24.02 -0.19
C LYS A 190 -16.33 -24.97 -1.25
N GLY A 191 -15.60 -26.00 -1.64
CA GLY A 191 -16.03 -27.00 -2.63
C GLY A 191 -16.01 -26.55 -4.10
N LYS A 192 -15.58 -25.32 -4.39
CA LYS A 192 -15.51 -24.75 -5.75
C LYS A 192 -14.07 -24.47 -6.16
N THR A 193 -13.74 -24.77 -7.42
CA THR A 193 -12.48 -24.31 -8.02
C THR A 193 -12.58 -22.83 -8.34
N CYS A 194 -11.53 -22.10 -8.02
CA CYS A 194 -11.46 -20.65 -8.22
C CYS A 194 -10.17 -20.31 -8.99
N ARG A 195 -10.24 -19.34 -9.89
CA ARG A 195 -9.04 -18.79 -10.50
C ARG A 195 -8.30 -17.96 -9.45
N VAL A 196 -7.01 -18.25 -9.30
CA VAL A 196 -6.14 -17.54 -8.35
C VAL A 196 -4.97 -16.89 -9.10
N ARG A 197 -4.70 -15.65 -8.79
CA ARG A 197 -3.58 -14.90 -9.38
C ARG A 197 -2.68 -14.42 -8.25
N LEU A 198 -1.37 -14.60 -8.42
CA LEU A 198 -0.37 -13.94 -7.59
C LEU A 198 -0.16 -12.55 -8.17
N LEU A 199 -0.48 -11.51 -7.40
CA LEU A 199 -0.30 -10.13 -7.83
C LEU A 199 1.18 -9.74 -7.66
N LYS A 200 1.81 -9.37 -8.76
CA LYS A 200 3.20 -8.91 -8.82
C LYS A 200 3.27 -7.40 -8.74
#